data_3cca5198195b01364e97c6d9f36bc496
#
_entry.id   3cca5198195b01364e97c6d9f36bc496
#
_cell.length_a   1.000
_cell.length_b   1.000
_cell.length_c   1.000
_cell.angle_alpha   90.00
_cell.angle_beta   90.00
_cell.angle_gamma   90.00
#
_symmetry.space_group_name_H-M   'P 1'
#
loop_
_entity.id
_entity.type
_entity.pdbx_description
1 polymer ?
#
loop_
_entity_poly.entity_id
_entity_poly.type
_entity_poly.pdbx_seq_one_letter_code
_entity_poly.pdbx_strand_id
1 'polypeptide(L)'
;MLNRNKQKFDIFLPVIDETFSLEETINIIEKHCSKAISQYFIVLSKTKSKQKSKNISYKLKLKYRDKIKIIYQKQSFIGGAIKIAIQNIKASHFILMASDLETNPNDVKKLIINSKNNPNKIIVANRWLEKNSFKGYNLIKLFLNKLFQYFFSKLYSVSLSDLTFAYRVYPSKLKKRFNLKENRHPILLETVLIPIKLGINFKEIPSKWNSRKE
;
A
#
# COMPACT_ATOMS: atom_id res chain seq x y z
N MET A 1 -0.22 -26.23 8.21
CA MET A 1 0.00 -25.51 6.94
C MET A 1 -1.22 -24.66 6.65
N LEU A 2 -1.10 -23.33 6.54
CA LEU A 2 -2.19 -22.46 6.12
C LEU A 2 -2.56 -22.81 4.66
N ASN A 3 -3.81 -23.19 4.46
CA ASN A 3 -4.32 -23.57 3.14
C ASN A 3 -4.17 -22.39 2.18
N ARG A 4 -3.22 -22.48 1.22
CA ARG A 4 -2.84 -21.41 0.28
C ARG A 4 -4.03 -20.84 -0.52
N ASN A 5 -5.08 -21.64 -0.72
CA ASN A 5 -6.29 -21.22 -1.43
C ASN A 5 -7.27 -20.37 -0.60
N LYS A 6 -7.12 -20.33 0.73
CA LYS A 6 -7.99 -19.55 1.63
C LYS A 6 -7.49 -18.15 1.94
N GLN A 7 -6.30 -17.75 1.46
CA GLN A 7 -5.81 -16.40 1.72
C GLN A 7 -6.61 -15.34 0.97
N LYS A 8 -7.12 -14.38 1.73
CA LYS A 8 -7.84 -13.19 1.24
C LYS A 8 -7.06 -11.94 1.61
N PHE A 9 -7.25 -10.90 0.83
CA PHE A 9 -6.51 -9.65 0.94
C PHE A 9 -7.48 -8.48 1.06
N ASP A 10 -7.26 -7.63 2.04
CA ASP A 10 -7.87 -6.31 2.12
C ASP A 10 -6.90 -5.29 1.50
N ILE A 11 -7.42 -4.34 0.73
CA ILE A 11 -6.61 -3.29 0.11
C ILE A 11 -6.94 -1.95 0.74
N PHE A 12 -5.91 -1.23 1.15
CA PHE A 12 -6.01 0.12 1.66
C PHE A 12 -5.70 1.14 0.55
N LEU A 13 -6.61 2.08 0.35
CA LEU A 13 -6.53 3.15 -0.65
C LEU A 13 -6.81 4.50 0.04
N PRO A 14 -5.76 5.29 0.35
CA PRO A 14 -5.95 6.67 0.83
C PRO A 14 -6.41 7.53 -0.34
N VAL A 15 -7.37 8.44 -0.07
CA VAL A 15 -7.95 9.29 -1.12
C VAL A 15 -8.09 10.73 -0.64
N ILE A 16 -7.47 11.64 -1.37
CA ILE A 16 -7.55 13.10 -1.15
C ILE A 16 -8.21 13.78 -2.33
N ASP A 17 -7.61 13.68 -3.51
CA ASP A 17 -8.06 14.31 -4.75
C ASP A 17 -8.12 13.33 -5.93
N GLU A 18 -7.82 12.06 -5.70
CA GLU A 18 -7.89 10.99 -6.68
C GLU A 18 -9.34 10.81 -7.17
N THR A 19 -9.51 10.75 -8.48
CA THR A 19 -10.79 10.56 -9.15
C THR A 19 -10.76 9.40 -10.12
N PHE A 20 -10.39 9.61 -11.39
CA PHE A 20 -10.31 8.52 -12.36
C PHE A 20 -9.22 7.50 -11.99
N SER A 21 -8.13 7.95 -11.38
CA SER A 21 -7.05 7.08 -10.94
C SER A 21 -7.50 6.06 -9.89
N LEU A 22 -8.35 6.47 -8.94
CA LEU A 22 -8.97 5.59 -7.97
C LEU A 22 -9.88 4.55 -8.66
N GLU A 23 -10.73 5.00 -9.60
CA GLU A 23 -11.64 4.11 -10.35
C GLU A 23 -10.84 3.12 -11.18
N GLU A 24 -9.84 3.57 -11.90
CA GLU A 24 -8.97 2.74 -12.74
C GLU A 24 -8.17 1.73 -11.91
N THR A 25 -7.61 2.15 -10.76
CA THR A 25 -6.90 1.27 -9.83
C THR A 25 -7.79 0.10 -9.41
N ILE A 26 -9.02 0.36 -8.96
CA ILE A 26 -9.94 -0.70 -8.52
C ILE A 26 -10.37 -1.58 -9.70
N ASN A 27 -10.69 -1.00 -10.87
CA ASN A 27 -11.10 -1.76 -12.05
C ASN A 27 -10.01 -2.74 -12.52
N ILE A 28 -8.73 -2.30 -12.56
CA ILE A 28 -7.59 -3.16 -12.92
C ILE A 28 -7.44 -4.31 -11.92
N ILE A 29 -7.51 -4.02 -10.63
CA ILE A 29 -7.36 -5.04 -9.59
C ILE A 29 -8.52 -6.05 -9.66
N GLU A 30 -9.76 -5.59 -9.80
CA GLU A 30 -10.93 -6.46 -9.93
C GLU A 30 -10.85 -7.34 -11.18
N LYS A 31 -10.39 -6.81 -12.30
CA LYS A 31 -10.19 -7.59 -13.54
C LYS A 31 -9.25 -8.78 -13.35
N HIS A 32 -8.18 -8.61 -12.56
CA HIS A 32 -7.10 -9.61 -12.47
C HIS A 32 -7.08 -10.40 -11.16
N CYS A 33 -7.63 -9.84 -10.07
CA CYS A 33 -7.44 -10.36 -8.70
C CYS A 33 -8.75 -10.49 -7.91
N SER A 34 -9.92 -10.26 -8.50
CA SER A 34 -11.23 -10.18 -7.83
C SER A 34 -11.46 -11.30 -6.80
N LYS A 35 -11.12 -12.55 -7.15
CA LYS A 35 -11.31 -13.72 -6.27
C LYS A 35 -10.43 -13.70 -5.02
N ALA A 36 -9.29 -13.00 -5.05
CA ALA A 36 -8.37 -12.91 -3.94
C ALA A 36 -8.69 -11.74 -3.00
N ILE A 37 -9.33 -10.69 -3.51
CA ILE A 37 -9.65 -9.50 -2.74
C ILE A 37 -10.90 -9.73 -1.89
N SER A 38 -10.81 -9.41 -0.61
CA SER A 38 -11.93 -9.41 0.32
C SER A 38 -12.63 -8.06 0.33
N GLN A 39 -11.89 -7.00 0.63
CA GLN A 39 -12.43 -5.64 0.69
C GLN A 39 -11.41 -4.59 0.26
N TYR A 40 -11.91 -3.47 -0.27
CA TYR A 40 -11.19 -2.22 -0.45
C TYR A 40 -11.61 -1.24 0.63
N PHE A 41 -10.64 -0.74 1.37
CA PHE A 41 -10.83 0.35 2.32
C PHE A 41 -10.45 1.67 1.66
N ILE A 42 -11.43 2.41 1.16
CA ILE A 42 -11.25 3.78 0.68
C ILE A 42 -11.26 4.68 1.91
N VAL A 43 -10.10 5.29 2.20
CA VAL A 43 -9.95 6.13 3.38
C VAL A 43 -9.93 7.59 2.99
N LEU A 44 -10.97 8.30 3.42
CA LEU A 44 -11.21 9.72 3.16
C LEU A 44 -10.84 10.58 4.36
N SER A 45 -10.36 11.79 4.09
CA SER A 45 -10.31 12.86 5.08
C SER A 45 -11.59 13.69 5.02
N LYS A 46 -12.21 13.96 6.17
CA LYS A 46 -13.40 14.82 6.21
C LYS A 46 -13.12 16.21 5.63
N THR A 47 -11.94 16.77 5.94
CA THR A 47 -11.57 18.15 5.63
C THR A 47 -10.71 18.29 4.36
N LYS A 48 -9.92 17.28 3.98
CA LYS A 48 -8.95 17.37 2.87
C LYS A 48 -9.40 16.66 1.60
N SER A 49 -10.20 15.57 1.71
CA SER A 49 -10.67 14.88 0.50
C SER A 49 -11.65 15.75 -0.28
N LYS A 50 -11.35 15.94 -1.57
CA LYS A 50 -12.16 16.78 -2.46
C LYS A 50 -13.53 16.16 -2.72
N GLN A 51 -14.53 16.98 -2.98
CA GLN A 51 -15.91 16.51 -3.20
C GLN A 51 -16.01 15.54 -4.40
N LYS A 52 -15.25 15.81 -5.48
CA LYS A 52 -15.20 14.92 -6.65
C LYS A 52 -14.73 13.52 -6.25
N SER A 53 -13.68 13.40 -5.44
CA SER A 53 -13.13 12.12 -4.94
C SER A 53 -14.10 11.39 -4.03
N LYS A 54 -14.83 12.11 -3.18
CA LYS A 54 -15.91 11.55 -2.37
C LYS A 54 -17.01 10.96 -3.26
N ASN A 55 -17.45 11.69 -4.29
CA ASN A 55 -18.49 11.25 -5.22
C ASN A 55 -18.06 9.97 -5.96
N ILE A 56 -16.82 9.90 -6.47
CA ILE A 56 -16.28 8.69 -7.10
C ILE A 56 -16.24 7.53 -6.12
N SER A 57 -15.80 7.77 -4.88
CA SER A 57 -15.78 6.73 -3.83
C SER A 57 -17.17 6.14 -3.57
N TYR A 58 -18.19 6.98 -3.51
CA TYR A 58 -19.58 6.51 -3.35
C TYR A 58 -20.11 5.80 -4.59
N LYS A 59 -19.80 6.28 -5.82
CA LYS A 59 -20.12 5.59 -7.07
C LYS A 59 -19.51 4.19 -7.10
N LEU A 60 -18.24 4.07 -6.73
CA LEU A 60 -17.56 2.78 -6.64
C LEU A 60 -18.18 1.86 -5.59
N LYS A 61 -18.60 2.40 -4.45
CA LYS A 61 -19.31 1.64 -3.41
C LYS A 61 -20.64 1.10 -3.94
N LEU A 62 -21.39 1.86 -4.72
CA LEU A 62 -22.63 1.38 -5.37
C LEU A 62 -22.33 0.25 -6.38
N LYS A 63 -21.27 0.41 -7.19
CA LYS A 63 -20.85 -0.58 -8.20
C LYS A 63 -20.38 -1.90 -7.59
N TYR A 64 -19.52 -1.83 -6.56
CA TYR A 64 -18.87 -3.01 -5.97
C TYR A 64 -19.45 -3.43 -4.60
N ARG A 65 -20.49 -2.73 -4.13
CA ARG A 65 -21.29 -3.06 -2.93
C ARG A 65 -20.41 -3.39 -1.70
N ASP A 66 -20.54 -4.61 -1.19
CA ASP A 66 -19.87 -5.04 0.04
C ASP A 66 -18.34 -5.13 -0.06
N LYS A 67 -17.81 -5.17 -1.28
CA LYS A 67 -16.35 -5.15 -1.48
C LYS A 67 -15.73 -3.79 -1.14
N ILE A 68 -16.49 -2.69 -1.15
CA ILE A 68 -15.95 -1.36 -0.84
C ILE A 68 -16.46 -0.87 0.51
N LYS A 69 -15.53 -0.50 1.36
CA LYS A 69 -15.76 0.17 2.64
C LYS A 69 -15.16 1.57 2.60
N ILE A 70 -16.01 2.58 2.74
CA ILE A 70 -15.59 3.97 2.88
C ILE A 70 -15.40 4.25 4.37
N ILE A 71 -14.19 4.72 4.75
CA ILE A 71 -13.83 5.04 6.12
C ILE A 71 -13.30 6.48 6.16
N TYR A 72 -13.68 7.22 7.17
CA TYR A 72 -13.13 8.54 7.43
C TYR A 72 -12.01 8.47 8.47
N GLN A 73 -10.82 8.97 8.11
CA GLN A 73 -9.71 9.04 9.06
C GLN A 73 -10.03 9.96 10.23
N LYS A 74 -9.60 9.56 11.43
CA LYS A 74 -9.77 10.35 12.67
C LYS A 74 -8.61 11.34 12.86
N GLN A 75 -7.39 10.92 12.52
CA GLN A 75 -6.18 11.72 12.61
C GLN A 75 -5.79 12.23 11.22
N SER A 76 -5.15 13.40 11.17
CA SER A 76 -4.70 13.99 9.91
C SER A 76 -3.53 13.24 9.27
N PHE A 77 -3.25 13.56 8.01
CA PHE A 77 -2.16 13.04 7.20
C PHE A 77 -2.24 11.53 6.88
N ILE A 78 -1.29 11.05 6.13
CA ILE A 78 -1.23 9.65 5.66
C ILE A 78 -1.19 8.64 6.83
N GLY A 79 -0.57 9.01 7.95
CA GLY A 79 -0.50 8.16 9.13
C GLY A 79 -1.86 7.91 9.76
N GLY A 80 -2.71 8.95 9.83
CA GLY A 80 -4.09 8.78 10.30
C GLY A 80 -4.89 7.84 9.43
N ALA A 81 -4.69 7.91 8.10
CA ALA A 81 -5.33 7.01 7.16
C ALA A 81 -4.84 5.56 7.29
N ILE A 82 -3.53 5.34 7.43
CA ILE A 82 -2.95 4.00 7.63
C ILE A 82 -3.43 3.38 8.94
N LYS A 83 -3.40 4.14 10.03
CA LYS A 83 -3.83 3.65 11.36
C LYS A 83 -5.29 3.17 11.36
N ILE A 84 -6.20 3.98 10.81
CA ILE A 84 -7.63 3.61 10.76
C ILE A 84 -7.87 2.42 9.83
N ALA A 85 -7.15 2.32 8.72
CA ALA A 85 -7.24 1.17 7.81
C ALA A 85 -6.81 -0.12 8.53
N ILE A 86 -5.63 -0.12 9.17
CA ILE A 86 -5.11 -1.29 9.91
C ILE A 86 -6.09 -1.78 10.99
N GLN A 87 -6.77 -0.87 11.69
CA GLN A 87 -7.78 -1.24 12.69
C GLN A 87 -8.96 -2.00 12.08
N ASN A 88 -9.34 -1.69 10.85
CA ASN A 88 -10.51 -2.25 10.17
C ASN A 88 -10.24 -3.53 9.36
N ILE A 89 -8.99 -3.93 9.15
CA ILE A 89 -8.61 -5.12 8.40
C ILE A 89 -9.18 -6.38 9.05
N LYS A 90 -9.79 -7.23 8.20
CA LYS A 90 -10.37 -8.52 8.60
C LYS A 90 -9.79 -9.71 7.83
N ALA A 91 -9.31 -9.49 6.61
CA ALA A 91 -8.70 -10.54 5.79
C ALA A 91 -7.39 -11.06 6.41
N SER A 92 -6.90 -12.20 5.91
CA SER A 92 -5.66 -12.82 6.37
C SER A 92 -4.41 -11.96 6.11
N HIS A 93 -4.47 -11.15 5.05
CA HIS A 93 -3.41 -10.22 4.63
C HIS A 93 -4.02 -8.88 4.22
N PHE A 94 -3.19 -7.84 4.20
CA PHE A 94 -3.59 -6.55 3.68
C PHE A 94 -2.50 -5.91 2.82
N ILE A 95 -2.92 -5.09 1.87
CA ILE A 95 -2.07 -4.37 0.93
C ILE A 95 -2.16 -2.89 1.24
N LEU A 96 -1.04 -2.24 1.51
CA LEU A 96 -0.92 -0.79 1.47
C LEU A 96 -0.52 -0.40 0.06
N MET A 97 -1.24 0.53 -0.55
CA MET A 97 -0.89 1.13 -1.84
C MET A 97 -1.54 2.50 -2.01
N ALA A 98 -0.98 3.33 -2.88
CA ALA A 98 -1.62 4.55 -3.34
C ALA A 98 -2.68 4.23 -4.42
N SER A 99 -3.60 5.17 -4.64
CA SER A 99 -4.67 5.09 -5.65
C SER A 99 -4.54 6.13 -6.76
N ASP A 100 -3.35 6.73 -6.91
CA ASP A 100 -3.01 7.82 -7.83
C ASP A 100 -2.32 7.34 -9.13
N LEU A 101 -2.24 6.02 -9.35
CA LEU A 101 -1.54 5.34 -10.45
C LEU A 101 -0.01 5.56 -10.45
N GLU A 102 0.58 6.21 -9.43
CA GLU A 102 2.03 6.17 -9.23
C GLU A 102 2.50 4.76 -8.87
N THR A 103 1.67 3.99 -8.18
CA THR A 103 1.82 2.55 -7.97
C THR A 103 1.07 1.79 -9.05
N ASN A 104 1.74 0.87 -9.73
CA ASN A 104 1.12 0.08 -10.80
C ASN A 104 0.12 -0.95 -10.22
N PRO A 105 -1.20 -0.82 -10.43
CA PRO A 105 -2.19 -1.75 -9.87
C PRO A 105 -2.09 -3.18 -10.44
N ASN A 106 -1.45 -3.37 -11.60
CA ASN A 106 -1.19 -4.72 -12.14
C ASN A 106 -0.22 -5.53 -11.27
N ASP A 107 0.65 -4.87 -10.50
CA ASP A 107 1.59 -5.55 -9.61
C ASP A 107 0.91 -6.17 -8.37
N VAL A 108 -0.35 -5.82 -8.08
CA VAL A 108 -1.16 -6.49 -7.02
C VAL A 108 -1.17 -8.00 -7.24
N LYS A 109 -1.30 -8.47 -8.50
CA LYS A 109 -1.24 -9.90 -8.81
C LYS A 109 0.08 -10.54 -8.40
N LYS A 110 1.20 -9.90 -8.70
CA LYS A 110 2.54 -10.37 -8.32
C LYS A 110 2.72 -10.40 -6.80
N LEU A 111 2.26 -9.34 -6.13
CA LEU A 111 2.28 -9.22 -4.66
C LEU A 111 1.48 -10.34 -4.00
N ILE A 112 0.27 -10.63 -4.47
CA ILE A 112 -0.60 -11.69 -3.96
C ILE A 112 0.06 -13.06 -4.15
N ILE A 113 0.58 -13.36 -5.34
CA ILE A 113 1.25 -14.65 -5.62
C ILE A 113 2.45 -14.84 -4.67
N ASN A 114 3.30 -13.82 -4.53
CA ASN A 114 4.45 -13.90 -3.66
C ASN A 114 4.07 -14.02 -2.18
N SER A 115 3.00 -13.34 -1.75
CA SER A 115 2.47 -13.47 -0.40
C SER A 115 1.91 -14.87 -0.12
N LYS A 116 1.18 -15.46 -1.07
CA LYS A 116 0.68 -16.85 -0.95
C LYS A 116 1.82 -17.87 -0.81
N ASN A 117 2.94 -17.64 -1.50
CA ASN A 117 4.12 -18.49 -1.41
C ASN A 117 4.96 -18.23 -0.15
N ASN A 118 4.79 -17.06 0.48
CA ASN A 118 5.52 -16.63 1.68
C ASN A 118 4.56 -16.01 2.72
N PRO A 119 3.63 -16.77 3.30
CA PRO A 119 2.49 -16.24 4.06
C PRO A 119 2.87 -15.52 5.36
N ASN A 120 4.09 -15.72 5.84
CA ASN A 120 4.60 -15.11 7.06
C ASN A 120 5.55 -13.93 6.80
N LYS A 121 5.93 -13.68 5.52
CA LYS A 121 6.81 -12.58 5.13
C LYS A 121 5.99 -11.36 4.72
N ILE A 122 6.59 -10.19 4.83
CA ILE A 122 6.09 -8.97 4.20
C ILE A 122 6.63 -8.93 2.77
N ILE A 123 5.75 -8.75 1.79
CA ILE A 123 6.15 -8.60 0.39
C ILE A 123 6.20 -7.11 0.08
N VAL A 124 7.34 -6.64 -0.40
CA VAL A 124 7.62 -5.24 -0.69
C VAL A 124 7.81 -5.07 -2.19
N ALA A 125 7.03 -4.20 -2.81
CA ALA A 125 7.31 -3.73 -4.15
C ALA A 125 8.52 -2.79 -4.09
N ASN A 126 9.49 -3.00 -4.96
CA ASN A 126 10.75 -2.26 -4.96
C ASN A 126 11.04 -1.69 -6.34
N ARG A 127 11.22 -0.37 -6.40
CA ARG A 127 11.47 0.40 -7.62
C ARG A 127 12.92 0.31 -8.11
N TRP A 128 13.84 -0.12 -7.25
CA TRP A 128 15.28 -0.16 -7.54
C TRP A 128 15.75 -1.50 -8.11
N LEU A 129 14.90 -2.52 -8.14
CA LEU A 129 15.23 -3.85 -8.66
C LEU A 129 15.12 -3.97 -10.17
N GLU A 130 14.47 -3.02 -10.84
CA GLU A 130 14.26 -3.04 -12.30
C GLU A 130 14.82 -1.77 -12.93
N LYS A 131 15.47 -1.91 -14.08
CA LYS A 131 15.94 -0.75 -14.87
C LYS A 131 14.75 0.03 -15.42
N ASN A 132 14.88 1.36 -15.54
CA ASN A 132 13.86 2.27 -16.08
C ASN A 132 12.53 2.20 -15.31
N SER A 133 12.58 1.96 -14.00
CA SER A 133 11.40 1.85 -13.12
C SER A 133 10.83 3.18 -12.65
N PHE A 134 11.45 4.31 -12.97
CA PHE A 134 11.05 5.66 -12.56
C PHE A 134 10.69 6.52 -13.77
N LYS A 135 9.50 6.33 -14.33
CA LYS A 135 9.06 7.10 -15.51
C LYS A 135 8.51 8.47 -15.09
N GLY A 136 9.15 9.54 -15.61
CA GLY A 136 8.76 10.92 -15.31
C GLY A 136 9.20 11.41 -13.91
N TYR A 137 10.14 10.73 -13.27
CA TYR A 137 10.68 11.15 -11.98
C TYR A 137 11.73 12.25 -12.16
N ASN A 138 11.72 13.26 -11.28
CA ASN A 138 12.75 14.29 -11.27
C ASN A 138 14.11 13.71 -10.88
N LEU A 139 15.15 13.95 -11.69
CA LEU A 139 16.49 13.34 -11.51
C LEU A 139 17.15 13.73 -10.19
N ILE A 140 16.99 14.98 -9.73
CA ILE A 140 17.54 15.43 -8.45
C ILE A 140 16.85 14.69 -7.30
N LYS A 141 15.51 14.61 -7.33
CA LYS A 141 14.75 13.85 -6.35
C LYS A 141 15.11 12.36 -6.38
N LEU A 142 15.38 11.80 -7.57
CA LEU A 142 15.79 10.40 -7.71
C LEU A 142 17.13 10.15 -7.05
N PHE A 143 18.12 11.02 -7.28
CA PHE A 143 19.42 10.95 -6.64
C PHE A 143 19.31 11.07 -5.11
N LEU A 144 18.61 12.06 -4.62
CA LEU A 144 18.39 12.26 -3.18
C LEU A 144 17.64 11.07 -2.55
N ASN A 145 16.65 10.51 -3.24
CA ASN A 145 15.95 9.32 -2.78
C ASN A 145 16.90 8.12 -2.69
N LYS A 146 17.76 7.90 -3.71
CA LYS A 146 18.75 6.81 -3.69
C LYS A 146 19.74 6.98 -2.53
N LEU A 147 20.22 8.20 -2.30
CA LEU A 147 21.10 8.51 -1.18
C LEU A 147 20.41 8.25 0.16
N PHE A 148 19.14 8.67 0.30
CA PHE A 148 18.31 8.40 1.46
C PHE A 148 18.19 6.87 1.70
N GLN A 149 17.83 6.08 0.67
CA GLN A 149 17.70 4.62 0.81
C GLN A 149 19.01 4.01 1.32
N TYR A 150 20.14 4.38 0.70
CA TYR A 150 21.47 3.89 1.10
C TYR A 150 21.81 4.24 2.55
N PHE A 151 21.68 5.51 2.93
CA PHE A 151 21.98 5.97 4.27
C PHE A 151 21.11 5.29 5.34
N PHE A 152 19.79 5.29 5.14
CA PHE A 152 18.87 4.73 6.13
C PHE A 152 18.90 3.20 6.19
N SER A 153 19.17 2.51 5.08
CA SER A 153 19.38 1.06 5.11
C SER A 153 20.60 0.68 5.96
N LYS A 154 21.68 1.44 5.85
CA LYS A 154 22.88 1.28 6.69
C LYS A 154 22.61 1.62 8.15
N LEU A 155 22.02 2.79 8.41
CA LEU A 155 21.73 3.28 9.78
C LEU A 155 20.87 2.28 10.57
N TYR A 156 19.89 1.67 9.92
CA TYR A 156 18.99 0.72 10.57
C TYR A 156 19.40 -0.74 10.38
N SER A 157 20.54 -1.00 9.72
CA SER A 157 21.01 -2.36 9.39
C SER A 157 19.95 -3.22 8.70
N VAL A 158 19.27 -2.63 7.68
CA VAL A 158 18.16 -3.25 6.98
C VAL A 158 18.60 -3.68 5.59
N SER A 159 18.27 -4.89 5.20
CA SER A 159 18.59 -5.44 3.87
C SER A 159 17.66 -4.97 2.75
N LEU A 160 16.65 -4.13 3.03
CA LEU A 160 15.73 -3.60 2.04
C LEU A 160 16.35 -2.42 1.28
N SER A 161 16.14 -2.38 -0.02
CA SER A 161 16.61 -1.30 -0.88
C SER A 161 15.54 -0.25 -1.23
N ASP A 162 14.28 -0.46 -0.87
CA ASP A 162 13.21 0.54 -0.97
C ASP A 162 12.38 0.66 0.32
N LEU A 163 12.84 1.55 1.22
CA LEU A 163 12.24 1.77 2.53
C LEU A 163 11.00 2.68 2.50
N THR A 164 10.88 3.51 1.47
CA THR A 164 9.87 4.58 1.42
C THR A 164 8.68 4.28 0.52
N PHE A 165 8.77 3.28 -0.34
CA PHE A 165 7.66 2.90 -1.21
C PHE A 165 6.62 2.12 -0.44
N ALA A 166 5.45 2.72 -0.24
CA ALA A 166 4.38 2.15 0.59
C ALA A 166 3.55 1.07 -0.13
N TYR A 167 4.08 0.42 -1.13
CA TYR A 167 3.41 -0.64 -1.86
C TYR A 167 3.83 -2.00 -1.33
N ARG A 168 3.06 -2.51 -0.35
CA ARG A 168 3.46 -3.67 0.44
C ARG A 168 2.27 -4.53 0.84
N VAL A 169 2.52 -5.84 0.97
CA VAL A 169 1.58 -6.80 1.56
C VAL A 169 2.06 -7.22 2.95
N TYR A 170 1.15 -7.20 3.90
CA TYR A 170 1.41 -7.59 5.28
C TYR A 170 0.52 -8.73 5.72
N PRO A 171 1.02 -9.73 6.46
CA PRO A 171 0.17 -10.65 7.22
C PRO A 171 -0.63 -9.89 8.28
N SER A 172 -1.95 -10.07 8.33
CA SER A 172 -2.83 -9.30 9.24
C SER A 172 -2.59 -9.60 10.72
N LYS A 173 -1.94 -10.72 11.05
CA LYS A 173 -1.50 -11.01 12.42
C LYS A 173 -0.59 -9.93 13.00
N LEU A 174 0.11 -9.17 12.14
CA LEU A 174 0.99 -8.08 12.55
C LEU A 174 0.23 -6.85 13.06
N LYS A 175 -1.07 -6.67 12.71
CA LYS A 175 -1.82 -5.47 13.09
C LYS A 175 -1.83 -5.20 14.60
N LYS A 176 -1.86 -6.26 15.42
CA LYS A 176 -1.84 -6.14 16.89
C LYS A 176 -0.47 -5.72 17.43
N ARG A 177 0.58 -5.86 16.62
CA ARG A 177 1.97 -5.54 16.98
C ARG A 177 2.43 -4.19 16.41
N PHE A 178 1.59 -3.53 15.57
CA PHE A 178 1.86 -2.21 15.05
C PHE A 178 1.50 -1.15 16.10
N ASN A 179 2.51 -0.64 16.79
CA ASN A 179 2.40 0.55 17.62
C ASN A 179 2.89 1.77 16.83
N LEU A 180 2.09 2.18 15.82
CA LEU A 180 2.41 3.29 14.93
C LEU A 180 2.14 4.62 15.65
N LYS A 181 3.17 5.45 15.78
CA LYS A 181 3.11 6.77 16.44
C LYS A 181 2.99 7.91 15.44
N GLU A 182 3.73 7.82 14.33
CA GLU A 182 3.82 8.88 13.35
C GLU A 182 2.50 9.13 12.61
N ASN A 183 2.24 10.39 12.28
CA ASN A 183 1.07 10.78 11.48
C ASN A 183 1.45 11.22 10.06
N ARG A 184 2.67 11.71 9.86
CA ARG A 184 3.18 12.18 8.57
C ARG A 184 3.95 11.08 7.84
N HIS A 185 4.70 11.43 6.80
CA HIS A 185 5.45 10.48 5.96
C HIS A 185 6.39 9.52 6.72
N PRO A 186 7.00 9.87 7.89
CA PRO A 186 7.80 8.90 8.63
C PRO A 186 7.07 7.60 9.01
N ILE A 187 5.73 7.60 9.03
CA ILE A 187 4.96 6.37 9.22
C ILE A 187 5.31 5.28 8.20
N LEU A 188 5.71 5.65 6.99
CA LEU A 188 6.13 4.70 5.96
C LEU A 188 7.39 3.93 6.39
N LEU A 189 8.28 4.57 7.14
CA LEU A 189 9.42 3.90 7.79
C LEU A 189 8.97 3.06 8.99
N GLU A 190 8.07 3.56 9.84
CA GLU A 190 7.54 2.78 10.97
C GLU A 190 6.93 1.45 10.50
N THR A 191 6.20 1.45 9.38
CA THR A 191 5.60 0.23 8.82
C THR A 191 6.62 -0.78 8.31
N VAL A 192 7.89 -0.41 8.19
CA VAL A 192 9.03 -1.29 7.85
C VAL A 192 9.85 -1.63 9.11
N LEU A 193 10.27 -0.61 9.85
CA LEU A 193 11.21 -0.76 10.95
C LEU A 193 10.61 -1.55 12.14
N ILE A 194 9.32 -1.35 12.43
CA ILE A 194 8.65 -2.10 13.51
C ILE A 194 8.65 -3.60 13.19
N PRO A 195 8.19 -4.08 12.02
CA PRO A 195 8.29 -5.50 11.67
C PRO A 195 9.71 -6.06 11.69
N ILE A 196 10.70 -5.30 11.24
CA ILE A 196 12.11 -5.71 11.30
C ILE A 196 12.54 -5.97 12.74
N LYS A 197 12.28 -5.03 13.65
CA LYS A 197 12.57 -5.18 15.08
C LYS A 197 11.84 -6.39 15.70
N LEU A 198 10.74 -6.80 15.12
CA LEU A 198 9.97 -7.98 15.53
C LEU A 198 10.46 -9.28 14.89
N GLY A 199 11.58 -9.25 14.13
CA GLY A 199 12.15 -10.41 13.45
C GLY A 199 11.32 -10.90 12.25
N ILE A 200 10.47 -10.05 11.67
CA ILE A 200 9.67 -10.42 10.50
C ILE A 200 10.50 -10.29 9.24
N ASN A 201 10.57 -11.36 8.47
CA ASN A 201 11.27 -11.39 7.19
C ASN A 201 10.50 -10.67 6.09
N PHE A 202 11.25 -10.11 5.15
CA PHE A 202 10.76 -9.43 3.95
C PHE A 202 11.14 -10.20 2.69
N LYS A 203 10.39 -9.97 1.62
CA LYS A 203 10.74 -10.34 0.26
C LYS A 203 10.46 -9.17 -0.66
N GLU A 204 11.46 -8.69 -1.36
CA GLU A 204 11.31 -7.65 -2.37
C GLU A 204 10.93 -8.27 -3.72
N ILE A 205 10.08 -7.57 -4.47
CA ILE A 205 9.73 -7.88 -5.86
C ILE A 205 9.82 -6.62 -6.71
N PRO A 206 10.23 -6.72 -7.99
CA PRO A 206 10.35 -5.54 -8.83
C PRO A 206 8.99 -4.90 -9.11
N SER A 207 8.98 -3.57 -9.10
CA SER A 207 7.82 -2.73 -9.43
C SER A 207 8.27 -1.45 -10.11
N LYS A 208 7.33 -0.77 -10.77
CA LYS A 208 7.58 0.51 -11.46
C LYS A 208 6.79 1.62 -10.80
N TRP A 209 7.36 2.81 -10.85
CA TRP A 209 6.72 4.04 -10.49
C TRP A 209 6.49 4.89 -11.75
N ASN A 210 5.34 5.47 -11.88
CA ASN A 210 5.01 6.41 -12.95
C ASN A 210 4.59 7.75 -12.33
N SER A 211 4.90 8.86 -13.01
CA SER A 211 4.40 10.15 -12.56
C SER A 211 2.87 10.17 -12.56
N ARG A 212 2.30 10.88 -11.58
CA ARG A 212 0.87 11.06 -11.42
C ARG A 212 0.23 11.64 -12.70
N LYS A 213 -0.98 11.17 -13.01
CA LYS A 213 -1.71 11.56 -14.23
C LYS A 213 -2.85 12.55 -13.98
N GLU A 214 -3.18 12.84 -12.72
CA GLU A 214 -4.22 13.79 -12.32
C GLU A 214 -3.77 14.67 -11.16
#